data_124e17576b54590e28e70258eb4407b9
#
_entry.id   124e17576b54590e28e70258eb4407b9
#
_cell.length_a   1.000
_cell.length_b   1.000
_cell.length_c   1.000
_cell.angle_alpha   90.00
_cell.angle_beta   90.00
_cell.angle_gamma   90.00
#
_symmetry.space_group_name_H-M   'P 1'
#
loop_
_entity.id
_entity.type
_entity.pdbx_description
1 polymer ?
#
loop_
_entity_poly.entity_id
_entity_poly.type
_entity_poly.pdbx_seq_one_letter_code
_entity_poly.pdbx_strand_id
1 'polypeptide(L)'
;PTRRSSDLLSYAARLFSTALEQSVQSEEDRKILQQLDRSLHGAESMLSALLDIARLEGGTIQPNRQPYPLHDLLSDLELQFKSIAAQRGIQFKVHDVQFWIDTDPQWIRRIIQNFVSNALRYTAKGRVIVGVLRSAERPQHIRIGVWDTGPGIAEEQRIKLFQEFERCGHTSPWGEQGLGLGLAIVQRMTSMLDYPVHVYSNLGQGSCFMIEVPIVPAPKVVAQPVQAVPLKTKAYKILCLDND
;
A
#
# COMPACT_ATOMS: atom_id res chain seq x y z
N PRO A 1 18.33 14.43 -1.04
CA PRO A 1 18.71 14.68 0.37
C PRO A 1 17.55 14.70 1.34
N THR A 2 16.39 15.23 0.93
CA THR A 2 15.21 15.44 1.79
C THR A 2 14.52 14.15 2.27
N ARG A 3 14.51 13.08 1.49
CA ARG A 3 13.85 11.81 1.89
C ARG A 3 14.64 11.10 3.00
N ARG A 4 15.98 11.08 2.92
CA ARG A 4 16.80 10.49 3.99
C ARG A 4 16.67 11.22 5.32
N SER A 5 16.45 12.53 5.30
CA SER A 5 16.28 13.31 6.52
C SER A 5 14.92 13.09 7.18
N SER A 6 13.84 12.96 6.38
CA SER A 6 12.51 12.63 6.92
C SER A 6 12.48 11.19 7.47
N ASP A 7 13.05 10.24 6.75
CA ASP A 7 13.11 8.83 7.18
C ASP A 7 13.92 8.67 8.50
N LEU A 8 15.00 9.44 8.66
CA LEU A 8 15.80 9.47 9.90
C LEU A 8 15.04 10.09 11.07
N LEU A 9 14.31 11.17 10.87
CA LEU A 9 13.50 11.80 11.91
C LEU A 9 12.35 10.88 12.35
N SER A 10 11.69 10.24 11.40
CA SER A 10 10.64 9.26 11.68
C SER A 10 11.18 8.05 12.43
N TYR A 11 12.34 7.54 12.03
CA TYR A 11 12.98 6.43 12.70
C TYR A 11 13.40 6.79 14.14
N ALA A 12 13.98 7.97 14.35
CA ALA A 12 14.35 8.45 15.67
C ALA A 12 13.12 8.63 16.58
N ALA A 13 12.04 9.22 16.07
CA ALA A 13 10.80 9.40 16.81
C ALA A 13 10.20 8.05 17.24
N ARG A 14 10.22 7.04 16.39
CA ARG A 14 9.76 5.67 16.72
C ARG A 14 10.65 5.00 17.76
N LEU A 15 11.96 5.14 17.67
CA LEU A 15 12.88 4.61 18.69
C LEU A 15 12.60 5.22 20.06
N PHE A 16 12.37 6.53 20.13
CA PHE A 16 12.02 7.19 21.38
C PHE A 16 10.64 6.76 21.89
N SER A 17 9.64 6.60 21.02
CA SER A 17 8.32 6.10 21.40
C SER A 17 8.40 4.69 21.99
N THR A 18 9.12 3.77 21.32
CA THR A 18 9.32 2.40 21.80
C THR A 18 10.11 2.34 23.12
N ALA A 19 11.12 3.19 23.29
CA ALA A 19 11.89 3.28 24.53
C ALA A 19 11.03 3.81 25.69
N LEU A 20 10.15 4.77 25.44
CA LEU A 20 9.20 5.29 26.39
C LEU A 20 8.13 4.26 26.77
N GLU A 21 7.64 3.45 25.83
CA GLU A 21 6.68 2.36 26.10
C GLU A 21 7.22 1.34 27.12
N GLN A 22 8.52 1.06 27.11
CA GLN A 22 9.15 0.15 28.06
C GLN A 22 9.32 0.76 29.46
N SER A 23 9.33 2.08 29.59
CA SER A 23 9.51 2.80 30.85
C SER A 23 8.21 3.20 31.55
N VAL A 24 7.09 3.17 30.83
CA VAL A 24 5.79 3.61 31.31
C VAL A 24 5.07 2.53 32.10
N GLN A 25 4.72 2.84 33.35
CA GLN A 25 4.01 1.95 34.26
C GLN A 25 2.52 2.30 34.44
N SER A 26 2.12 3.52 34.07
CA SER A 26 0.74 4.00 34.21
C SER A 26 -0.10 3.70 32.96
N GLU A 27 -1.34 3.27 33.15
CA GLU A 27 -2.34 3.10 32.08
C GLU A 27 -2.65 4.43 31.37
N GLU A 28 -2.58 5.52 32.08
CA GLU A 28 -2.86 6.86 31.55
C GLU A 28 -1.74 7.31 30.61
N ASP A 29 -0.49 7.10 30.98
CA ASP A 29 0.67 7.37 30.16
C ASP A 29 0.73 6.49 28.91
N ARG A 30 0.30 5.21 29.00
CA ARG A 30 0.17 4.33 27.84
C ARG A 30 -0.82 4.86 26.81
N LYS A 31 -1.95 5.41 27.26
CA LYS A 31 -2.94 6.03 26.35
C LYS A 31 -2.37 7.26 25.68
N ILE A 32 -1.62 8.09 26.40
CA ILE A 32 -0.95 9.27 25.88
C ILE A 32 0.09 8.87 24.82
N LEU A 33 0.91 7.85 25.08
CA LEU A 33 1.89 7.33 24.15
C LEU A 33 1.24 6.76 22.88
N GLN A 34 0.16 6.01 23.01
CA GLN A 34 -0.61 5.52 21.85
C GLN A 34 -1.19 6.65 21.01
N GLN A 35 -1.65 7.74 21.66
CA GLN A 35 -2.15 8.89 20.95
C GLN A 35 -1.03 9.66 20.25
N LEU A 36 0.13 9.76 20.87
CA LEU A 36 1.31 10.38 20.29
C LEU A 36 1.82 9.60 19.09
N ASP A 37 1.89 8.26 19.20
CA ASP A 37 2.29 7.38 18.11
C ASP A 37 1.34 7.47 16.91
N ARG A 38 0.01 7.50 17.17
CA ARG A 38 -0.99 7.74 16.13
C ARG A 38 -0.80 9.11 15.44
N SER A 39 -0.48 10.15 16.21
CA SER A 39 -0.25 11.49 15.68
C SER A 39 1.01 11.55 14.83
N LEU A 40 2.10 10.89 15.25
CA LEU A 40 3.34 10.77 14.49
C LEU A 40 3.12 10.01 13.18
N HIS A 41 2.44 8.87 13.20
CA HIS A 41 2.07 8.12 11.99
C HIS A 41 1.19 8.94 11.03
N GLY A 42 0.28 9.74 11.58
CA GLY A 42 -0.53 10.68 10.80
C GLY A 42 0.32 11.73 10.10
N ALA A 43 1.25 12.34 10.83
CA ALA A 43 2.15 13.36 10.30
C ALA A 43 3.12 12.80 9.25
N GLU A 44 3.69 11.61 9.47
CA GLU A 44 4.54 10.90 8.50
C GLU A 44 3.78 10.60 7.20
N SER A 45 2.56 10.09 7.34
CA SER A 45 1.69 9.78 6.19
C SER A 45 1.35 11.05 5.39
N MET A 46 1.10 12.17 6.09
CA MET A 46 0.84 13.47 5.48
C MET A 46 2.06 13.99 4.70
N LEU A 47 3.23 13.96 5.34
CA LEU A 47 4.47 14.42 4.72
C LEU A 47 4.80 13.57 3.48
N SER A 48 4.67 12.25 3.57
CA SER A 48 4.86 11.36 2.43
C SER A 48 3.89 11.66 1.29
N ALA A 49 2.61 11.88 1.61
CA ALA A 49 1.59 12.21 0.61
C ALA A 49 1.87 13.55 -0.08
N LEU A 50 2.24 14.58 0.68
CA LEU A 50 2.58 15.90 0.11
C LEU A 50 3.83 15.85 -0.76
N LEU A 51 4.87 15.10 -0.35
CA LEU A 51 6.07 14.91 -1.14
C LEU A 51 5.79 14.17 -2.45
N ASP A 52 4.87 13.20 -2.44
CA ASP A 52 4.47 12.52 -3.67
C ASP A 52 3.70 13.45 -4.59
N ILE A 53 2.75 14.22 -4.08
CA ILE A 53 2.00 15.21 -4.86
C ILE A 53 2.98 16.20 -5.50
N ALA A 54 3.87 16.81 -4.72
CA ALA A 54 4.85 17.78 -5.22
C ALA A 54 5.77 17.18 -6.32
N ARG A 55 6.15 15.91 -6.19
CA ARG A 55 6.99 15.21 -7.19
C ARG A 55 6.22 14.90 -8.47
N LEU A 56 4.94 14.48 -8.33
CA LEU A 56 4.07 14.18 -9.46
C LEU A 56 3.72 15.48 -10.22
N GLU A 57 3.48 16.61 -9.51
CA GLU A 57 3.20 17.92 -10.13
C GLU A 57 4.42 18.53 -10.81
N GLY A 58 5.59 18.36 -10.24
CA GLY A 58 6.84 18.88 -10.79
C GLY A 58 7.27 18.20 -12.09
N GLY A 59 6.53 17.20 -12.59
CA GLY A 59 6.84 16.48 -13.83
C GLY A 59 8.22 15.78 -13.83
N THR A 60 8.89 15.75 -12.68
CA THR A 60 10.26 15.26 -12.54
C THR A 60 10.32 13.73 -12.45
N ILE A 61 9.19 13.07 -12.20
CA ILE A 61 9.14 11.61 -12.08
C ILE A 61 8.29 11.06 -13.22
N GLN A 62 8.93 10.25 -14.06
CA GLN A 62 8.26 9.41 -15.05
C GLN A 62 8.09 8.00 -14.48
N PRO A 63 6.95 7.31 -14.73
CA PRO A 63 6.79 5.93 -14.32
C PRO A 63 7.79 5.03 -15.05
N ASN A 64 8.49 4.20 -14.30
CA ASN A 64 9.40 3.19 -14.86
C ASN A 64 8.62 1.90 -15.13
N ARG A 65 7.95 1.83 -16.29
CA ARG A 65 7.13 0.67 -16.68
C ARG A 65 8.01 -0.51 -17.07
N GLN A 66 7.66 -1.67 -16.56
CA GLN A 66 8.33 -2.93 -16.88
C GLN A 66 7.37 -4.11 -16.69
N PRO A 67 7.62 -5.26 -17.34
CA PRO A 67 6.92 -6.48 -17.02
C PRO A 67 7.08 -6.86 -15.55
N TYR A 68 5.96 -6.97 -14.83
CA TYR A 68 5.96 -7.24 -13.41
C TYR A 68 4.98 -8.39 -13.08
N PRO A 69 5.40 -9.43 -12.32
CA PRO A 69 4.54 -10.52 -11.94
C PRO A 69 3.52 -10.06 -10.90
N LEU A 70 2.24 -10.16 -11.23
CA LEU A 70 1.16 -9.71 -10.35
C LEU A 70 1.09 -10.53 -9.05
N HIS A 71 1.49 -11.80 -9.10
CA HIS A 71 1.60 -12.68 -7.93
C HIS A 71 2.45 -12.06 -6.81
N ASP A 72 3.60 -11.46 -7.14
CA ASP A 72 4.49 -10.84 -6.14
C ASP A 72 3.80 -9.69 -5.42
N LEU A 73 3.08 -8.84 -6.16
CA LEU A 73 2.28 -7.76 -5.58
C LEU A 73 1.21 -8.30 -4.62
N LEU A 74 0.45 -9.29 -5.08
CA LEU A 74 -0.67 -9.85 -4.33
C LEU A 74 -0.20 -10.55 -3.05
N SER A 75 0.89 -11.30 -3.12
CA SER A 75 1.50 -11.98 -1.96
C SER A 75 2.00 -10.98 -0.91
N ASP A 76 2.68 -9.92 -1.35
CA ASP A 76 3.17 -8.87 -0.44
C ASP A 76 2.01 -8.13 0.24
N LEU A 77 0.93 -7.86 -0.49
CA LEU A 77 -0.27 -7.23 0.08
C LEU A 77 -0.95 -8.15 1.12
N GLU A 78 -1.04 -9.45 0.83
CA GLU A 78 -1.60 -10.40 1.80
C GLU A 78 -0.79 -10.39 3.08
N LEU A 79 0.54 -10.51 2.97
CA LEU A 79 1.44 -10.53 4.13
C LEU A 79 1.32 -9.23 4.95
N GLN A 80 1.27 -8.08 4.28
CA GLN A 80 1.23 -6.78 4.91
C GLN A 80 -0.08 -6.53 5.68
N PHE A 81 -1.24 -6.87 5.09
CA PHE A 81 -2.53 -6.46 5.62
C PHE A 81 -3.27 -7.53 6.44
N LYS A 82 -2.84 -8.80 6.37
CA LYS A 82 -3.49 -9.92 7.06
C LYS A 82 -3.55 -9.74 8.58
N SER A 83 -2.45 -9.30 9.19
CA SER A 83 -2.39 -9.06 10.64
C SER A 83 -3.30 -7.90 11.06
N ILE A 84 -3.28 -6.79 10.29
CA ILE A 84 -4.12 -5.61 10.55
C ILE A 84 -5.60 -5.97 10.47
N ALA A 85 -5.98 -6.71 9.44
CA ALA A 85 -7.37 -7.16 9.27
C ALA A 85 -7.81 -8.09 10.41
N ALA A 86 -6.95 -9.04 10.81
CA ALA A 86 -7.24 -9.96 11.92
C ALA A 86 -7.45 -9.22 13.24
N GLN A 87 -6.62 -8.22 13.57
CA GLN A 87 -6.78 -7.37 14.75
C GLN A 87 -8.12 -6.61 14.77
N ARG A 88 -8.66 -6.29 13.58
CA ARG A 88 -9.95 -5.61 13.42
C ARG A 88 -11.15 -6.56 13.28
N GLY A 89 -10.91 -7.87 13.30
CA GLY A 89 -11.96 -8.87 13.08
C GLY A 89 -12.56 -8.84 11.67
N ILE A 90 -11.80 -8.34 10.68
CA ILE A 90 -12.21 -8.27 9.27
C ILE A 90 -11.65 -9.48 8.54
N GLN A 91 -12.49 -10.17 7.76
CA GLN A 91 -12.03 -11.24 6.87
C GLN A 91 -11.29 -10.62 5.67
N PHE A 92 -9.98 -10.80 5.62
CA PHE A 92 -9.16 -10.33 4.51
C PHE A 92 -8.75 -11.49 3.63
N LYS A 93 -9.02 -11.39 2.32
CA LYS A 93 -8.71 -12.44 1.36
C LYS A 93 -8.09 -11.83 0.11
N VAL A 94 -6.99 -12.42 -0.34
CA VAL A 94 -6.33 -12.08 -1.60
C VAL A 94 -6.46 -13.29 -2.53
N HIS A 95 -6.98 -13.07 -3.73
CA HIS A 95 -7.05 -14.10 -4.77
C HIS A 95 -5.81 -13.99 -5.65
N ASP A 96 -4.95 -14.97 -5.52
CA ASP A 96 -3.74 -15.06 -6.34
C ASP A 96 -4.05 -15.41 -7.78
N VAL A 97 -3.27 -14.81 -8.69
CA VAL A 97 -3.35 -15.04 -10.13
C VAL A 97 -1.97 -14.93 -10.78
N GLN A 98 -1.77 -15.71 -11.85
CA GLN A 98 -0.50 -15.80 -12.58
C GLN A 98 -0.52 -14.94 -13.85
N PHE A 99 -0.60 -13.59 -13.68
CA PHE A 99 -0.49 -12.64 -14.78
C PHE A 99 0.81 -11.85 -14.67
N TRP A 100 1.33 -11.46 -15.83
CA TRP A 100 2.35 -10.43 -15.94
C TRP A 100 1.69 -9.16 -16.47
N ILE A 101 1.99 -8.04 -15.85
CA ILE A 101 1.44 -6.73 -16.21
C ILE A 101 2.58 -5.77 -16.57
N ASP A 102 2.34 -4.85 -17.50
CA ASP A 102 3.30 -3.79 -17.82
C ASP A 102 3.04 -2.59 -16.92
N THR A 103 3.85 -2.38 -15.90
CA THR A 103 3.61 -1.34 -14.90
C THR A 103 4.88 -0.87 -14.22
N ASP A 104 4.79 0.23 -13.50
CA ASP A 104 5.78 0.60 -12.47
C ASP A 104 5.44 -0.13 -11.17
N PRO A 105 6.33 -1.04 -10.66
CA PRO A 105 6.04 -1.84 -9.48
C PRO A 105 5.80 -1.03 -8.20
N GLN A 106 6.43 0.14 -8.07
CA GLN A 106 6.25 0.99 -6.89
C GLN A 106 4.90 1.72 -6.93
N TRP A 107 4.51 2.17 -8.11
CA TRP A 107 3.27 2.91 -8.29
C TRP A 107 2.05 2.00 -8.19
N ILE A 108 2.05 0.85 -8.85
CA ILE A 108 0.94 -0.11 -8.75
C ILE A 108 0.75 -0.59 -7.31
N ARG A 109 1.85 -0.89 -6.60
CA ARG A 109 1.81 -1.24 -5.19
C ARG A 109 1.14 -0.16 -4.36
N ARG A 110 1.54 1.10 -4.53
CA ARG A 110 1.00 2.23 -3.80
C ARG A 110 -0.48 2.47 -4.08
N ILE A 111 -0.90 2.32 -5.34
CA ILE A 111 -2.32 2.42 -5.73
C ILE A 111 -3.15 1.38 -5.00
N ILE A 112 -2.76 0.10 -5.08
CA ILE A 112 -3.54 -0.98 -4.46
C ILE A 112 -3.48 -0.90 -2.93
N GLN A 113 -2.34 -0.51 -2.33
CA GLN A 113 -2.25 -0.24 -0.89
C GLN A 113 -3.22 0.84 -0.43
N ASN A 114 -3.41 1.91 -1.20
CA ASN A 114 -4.41 2.94 -0.89
C ASN A 114 -5.84 2.36 -0.91
N PHE A 115 -6.17 1.53 -1.89
CA PHE A 115 -7.49 0.89 -1.94
C PHE A 115 -7.72 -0.06 -0.76
N VAL A 116 -6.75 -0.93 -0.44
CA VAL A 116 -6.84 -1.88 0.69
C VAL A 116 -6.90 -1.14 2.02
N SER A 117 -6.06 -0.11 2.21
CA SER A 117 -6.04 0.70 3.43
C SER A 117 -7.38 1.42 3.64
N ASN A 118 -7.99 1.97 2.59
CA ASN A 118 -9.31 2.58 2.65
C ASN A 118 -10.38 1.53 2.98
N ALA A 119 -10.38 0.39 2.32
CA ALA A 119 -11.32 -0.69 2.59
C ALA A 119 -11.28 -1.15 4.05
N LEU A 120 -10.07 -1.40 4.61
CA LEU A 120 -9.90 -1.79 6.01
C LEU A 120 -10.23 -0.65 6.99
N ARG A 121 -10.03 0.61 6.61
CA ARG A 121 -10.33 1.78 7.44
C ARG A 121 -11.82 1.98 7.64
N TYR A 122 -12.62 1.77 6.60
CA TYR A 122 -14.05 2.08 6.64
C TYR A 122 -14.94 0.86 6.89
N THR A 123 -14.41 -0.35 6.79
CA THR A 123 -15.16 -1.58 7.13
C THR A 123 -15.12 -1.83 8.63
N ALA A 124 -16.26 -1.72 9.31
CA ALA A 124 -16.36 -2.02 10.75
C ALA A 124 -16.37 -3.52 11.02
N LYS A 125 -17.12 -4.27 10.20
CA LYS A 125 -17.24 -5.74 10.26
C LYS A 125 -17.50 -6.28 8.87
N GLY A 126 -17.10 -7.51 8.62
CA GLY A 126 -17.32 -8.18 7.36
C GLY A 126 -16.03 -8.55 6.66
N ARG A 127 -15.88 -8.21 5.39
CA ARG A 127 -14.76 -8.70 4.57
C ARG A 127 -14.20 -7.65 3.64
N VAL A 128 -12.91 -7.80 3.34
CA VAL A 128 -12.19 -7.11 2.28
C VAL A 128 -11.54 -8.15 1.38
N ILE A 129 -11.76 -8.05 0.08
CA ILE A 129 -11.25 -9.00 -0.90
C ILE A 129 -10.43 -8.25 -1.93
N VAL A 130 -9.22 -8.75 -2.22
CA VAL A 130 -8.41 -8.31 -3.36
C VAL A 130 -8.49 -9.39 -4.43
N GLY A 131 -8.81 -9.02 -5.65
CA GLY A 131 -8.97 -9.98 -6.74
C GLY A 131 -8.76 -9.34 -8.10
N VAL A 132 -8.86 -10.17 -9.15
CA VAL A 132 -8.61 -9.78 -10.52
C VAL A 132 -9.75 -10.25 -11.41
N LEU A 133 -10.22 -9.36 -12.26
CA LEU A 133 -11.22 -9.66 -13.30
C LEU A 133 -10.62 -9.41 -14.68
N ARG A 134 -11.01 -10.17 -15.68
CA ARG A 134 -10.70 -9.82 -17.06
C ARG A 134 -11.52 -8.61 -17.49
N SER A 135 -10.90 -7.69 -18.22
CA SER A 135 -11.65 -6.60 -18.84
C SER A 135 -12.53 -7.15 -19.97
N ALA A 136 -13.82 -6.85 -19.91
CA ALA A 136 -14.74 -7.23 -21.00
C ALA A 136 -14.55 -6.39 -22.26
N GLU A 137 -14.10 -5.14 -22.08
CA GLU A 137 -13.96 -4.16 -23.15
C GLU A 137 -12.57 -4.23 -23.82
N ARG A 138 -11.55 -4.67 -23.06
CA ARG A 138 -10.14 -4.72 -23.50
C ARG A 138 -9.56 -6.11 -23.23
N PRO A 139 -9.55 -7.02 -24.19
CA PRO A 139 -9.13 -8.44 -23.99
C PRO A 139 -7.70 -8.60 -23.44
N GLN A 140 -6.82 -7.63 -23.68
CA GLN A 140 -5.44 -7.63 -23.19
C GLN A 140 -5.27 -6.85 -21.87
N HIS A 141 -6.35 -6.58 -21.16
CA HIS A 141 -6.32 -5.90 -19.88
C HIS A 141 -7.03 -6.72 -18.81
N ILE A 142 -6.59 -6.52 -17.58
CA ILE A 142 -7.24 -7.00 -16.38
C ILE A 142 -7.59 -5.83 -15.47
N ARG A 143 -8.59 -6.03 -14.63
CA ARG A 143 -8.98 -5.11 -13.58
C ARG A 143 -8.58 -5.70 -12.24
N ILE A 144 -7.63 -5.07 -11.56
CA ILE A 144 -7.25 -5.40 -10.19
C ILE A 144 -8.19 -4.62 -9.27
N GLY A 145 -8.97 -5.32 -8.45
CA GLY A 145 -9.99 -4.72 -7.63
C GLY A 145 -9.84 -5.04 -6.15
N VAL A 146 -10.32 -4.10 -5.33
CA VAL A 146 -10.48 -4.24 -3.89
C VAL A 146 -11.95 -4.03 -3.56
N TRP A 147 -12.59 -5.06 -3.05
CA TRP A 147 -14.00 -5.06 -2.62
C TRP A 147 -14.07 -5.02 -1.11
N ASP A 148 -14.93 -4.18 -0.59
CA ASP A 148 -15.24 -4.10 0.83
C ASP A 148 -16.74 -4.22 1.11
N THR A 149 -17.07 -4.60 2.33
CA THR A 149 -18.47 -4.62 2.84
C THR A 149 -18.70 -3.48 3.83
N GLY A 150 -18.07 -2.35 3.61
CA GLY A 150 -18.18 -1.15 4.43
C GLY A 150 -19.49 -0.39 4.21
N PRO A 151 -19.58 0.86 4.63
CA PRO A 151 -20.79 1.67 4.56
C PRO A 151 -21.21 2.04 3.13
N GLY A 152 -20.34 1.83 2.15
CA GLY A 152 -20.56 2.30 0.79
C GLY A 152 -20.42 3.82 0.67
N ILE A 153 -20.64 4.35 -0.52
CA ILE A 153 -20.43 5.76 -0.86
C ILE A 153 -21.63 6.24 -1.65
N ALA A 154 -22.23 7.34 -1.22
CA ALA A 154 -23.35 7.95 -1.93
C ALA A 154 -22.92 8.47 -3.31
N GLU A 155 -23.86 8.50 -4.25
CA GLU A 155 -23.55 8.88 -5.63
C GLU A 155 -22.98 10.30 -5.76
N GLU A 156 -23.52 11.23 -4.99
CA GLU A 156 -23.08 12.62 -4.96
C GLU A 156 -21.64 12.77 -4.44
N GLN A 157 -21.22 11.87 -3.57
CA GLN A 157 -19.88 11.86 -3.01
C GLN A 157 -18.86 11.21 -3.94
N ARG A 158 -19.28 10.28 -4.82
CA ARG A 158 -18.37 9.60 -5.77
C ARG A 158 -17.65 10.56 -6.70
N ILE A 159 -18.29 11.66 -7.09
CA ILE A 159 -17.71 12.69 -7.97
C ILE A 159 -16.51 13.38 -7.30
N LYS A 160 -16.52 13.50 -5.98
CA LYS A 160 -15.50 14.22 -5.21
C LYS A 160 -14.43 13.31 -4.61
N LEU A 161 -14.55 11.99 -4.75
CA LEU A 161 -13.68 10.99 -4.11
C LEU A 161 -12.19 11.21 -4.36
N PHE A 162 -11.84 11.70 -5.52
CA PHE A 162 -10.47 11.87 -5.96
C PHE A 162 -9.95 13.32 -5.76
N GLN A 163 -10.77 14.21 -5.19
CA GLN A 163 -10.33 15.55 -4.83
C GLN A 163 -9.49 15.53 -3.56
N GLU A 164 -8.50 16.43 -3.49
CA GLU A 164 -7.63 16.54 -2.33
C GLU A 164 -8.42 16.98 -1.10
N PHE A 165 -8.06 16.40 0.05
CA PHE A 165 -8.67 16.68 1.35
C PHE A 165 -10.15 16.35 1.48
N GLU A 166 -10.76 15.77 0.44
CA GLU A 166 -12.17 15.35 0.50
C GLU A 166 -12.35 14.09 1.35
N ARG A 167 -13.39 14.12 2.17
CA ARG A 167 -13.80 13.04 3.04
C ARG A 167 -15.28 12.79 2.84
N CYS A 168 -15.68 11.59 2.54
CA CYS A 168 -17.08 11.24 2.30
C CYS A 168 -17.96 11.18 3.57
N GLY A 169 -17.67 12.01 4.58
CA GLY A 169 -18.49 12.10 5.80
C GLY A 169 -18.48 10.87 6.71
N HIS A 170 -17.86 9.77 6.30
CA HIS A 170 -17.74 8.58 7.13
C HIS A 170 -16.55 8.71 8.08
N THR A 171 -16.83 8.59 9.37
CA THR A 171 -15.80 8.41 10.40
C THR A 171 -15.33 6.96 10.40
N SER A 172 -14.02 6.76 10.48
CA SER A 172 -13.48 5.41 10.67
C SER A 172 -13.97 4.83 11.99
N PRO A 173 -14.53 3.61 12.01
CA PRO A 173 -14.91 2.93 13.25
C PRO A 173 -13.72 2.67 14.18
N TRP A 174 -12.49 2.80 13.66
CA TRP A 174 -11.23 2.59 14.37
C TRP A 174 -10.63 3.89 14.96
N GLY A 175 -11.34 5.04 14.82
CA GLY A 175 -10.84 6.35 15.26
C GLY A 175 -9.70 6.91 14.40
N GLU A 176 -9.39 6.29 13.27
CA GLU A 176 -8.35 6.75 12.35
C GLU A 176 -8.87 7.89 11.47
N GLN A 177 -8.18 9.03 11.51
CA GLN A 177 -8.48 10.12 10.61
C GLN A 177 -7.67 9.95 9.31
N GLY A 178 -8.36 9.74 8.18
CA GLY A 178 -7.73 9.80 6.86
C GLY A 178 -7.47 11.24 6.44
N LEU A 179 -6.37 11.47 5.75
CA LEU A 179 -5.98 12.81 5.28
C LEU A 179 -6.75 13.29 4.05
N GLY A 180 -7.49 12.39 3.38
CA GLY A 180 -8.17 12.71 2.12
C GLY A 180 -7.22 12.89 0.92
N LEU A 181 -5.96 12.47 1.04
CA LEU A 181 -4.95 12.61 -0.02
C LEU A 181 -4.71 11.32 -0.81
N GLY A 182 -5.04 10.16 -0.23
CA GLY A 182 -4.72 8.86 -0.82
C GLY A 182 -5.31 8.65 -2.21
N LEU A 183 -6.60 8.93 -2.41
CA LEU A 183 -7.26 8.77 -3.70
C LEU A 183 -6.84 9.86 -4.71
N ALA A 184 -6.54 11.07 -4.27
CA ALA A 184 -5.99 12.11 -5.15
C ALA A 184 -4.62 11.70 -5.71
N ILE A 185 -3.75 11.09 -4.89
CA ILE A 185 -2.47 10.53 -5.33
C ILE A 185 -2.71 9.38 -6.33
N VAL A 186 -3.66 8.49 -6.04
CA VAL A 186 -4.05 7.42 -6.95
C VAL A 186 -4.43 7.98 -8.31
N GLN A 187 -5.30 8.99 -8.36
CA GLN A 187 -5.74 9.60 -9.62
C GLN A 187 -4.56 10.15 -10.44
N ARG A 188 -3.61 10.83 -9.80
CA ARG A 188 -2.43 11.36 -10.48
C ARG A 188 -1.54 10.24 -11.03
N MET A 189 -1.25 9.22 -10.21
CA MET A 189 -0.45 8.07 -10.64
C MET A 189 -1.11 7.32 -11.79
N THR A 190 -2.41 7.08 -11.71
CA THR A 190 -3.16 6.35 -12.75
C THR A 190 -3.27 7.15 -14.04
N SER A 191 -3.41 8.48 -13.96
CA SER A 191 -3.38 9.36 -15.13
C SER A 191 -2.02 9.33 -15.85
N MET A 192 -0.92 9.31 -15.09
CA MET A 192 0.44 9.23 -15.68
C MET A 192 0.76 7.84 -16.26
N LEU A 193 0.13 6.79 -15.73
CA LEU A 193 0.25 5.41 -16.23
C LEU A 193 -0.73 5.12 -17.38
N ASP A 194 -1.68 6.02 -17.63
CA ASP A 194 -2.82 5.80 -18.54
C ASP A 194 -3.65 4.58 -18.15
N TYR A 195 -3.94 4.45 -16.84
CA TYR A 195 -4.72 3.35 -16.28
C TYR A 195 -6.09 3.83 -15.84
N PRO A 196 -7.18 3.35 -16.46
CA PRO A 196 -8.53 3.66 -16.01
C PRO A 196 -8.81 3.16 -14.59
N VAL A 197 -9.44 4.03 -13.79
CA VAL A 197 -9.94 3.68 -12.46
C VAL A 197 -11.46 3.56 -12.51
N HIS A 198 -12.00 2.49 -11.92
CA HIS A 198 -13.42 2.25 -11.82
C HIS A 198 -13.82 2.17 -10.36
N VAL A 199 -14.93 2.84 -9.99
CA VAL A 199 -15.49 2.81 -8.64
C VAL A 199 -16.94 2.39 -8.71
N TYR A 200 -17.26 1.30 -8.04
CA TYR A 200 -18.63 0.81 -7.86
C TYR A 200 -18.94 0.84 -6.37
N SER A 201 -19.98 1.53 -5.99
CA SER A 201 -20.37 1.62 -4.59
C SER A 201 -21.85 1.94 -4.46
N ASN A 202 -22.49 1.28 -3.51
CA ASN A 202 -23.85 1.57 -3.09
C ASN A 202 -23.89 1.75 -1.58
N LEU A 203 -24.60 2.77 -1.12
CA LEU A 203 -24.73 3.06 0.31
C LEU A 203 -25.27 1.82 1.05
N GLY A 204 -24.60 1.42 2.13
CA GLY A 204 -24.94 0.25 2.93
C GLY A 204 -24.53 -1.11 2.34
N GLN A 205 -23.95 -1.17 1.13
CA GLN A 205 -23.57 -2.43 0.46
C GLN A 205 -22.06 -2.61 0.30
N GLY A 206 -21.28 -1.57 0.62
CA GLY A 206 -19.84 -1.56 0.44
C GLY A 206 -19.39 -0.89 -0.85
N SER A 207 -18.09 -1.04 -1.14
CA SER A 207 -17.46 -0.41 -2.30
C SER A 207 -16.54 -1.37 -3.02
N CYS A 208 -16.27 -1.06 -4.27
CA CYS A 208 -15.26 -1.71 -5.08
C CYS A 208 -14.46 -0.66 -5.83
N PHE A 209 -13.16 -0.62 -5.59
CA PHE A 209 -12.20 0.19 -6.32
C PHE A 209 -11.37 -0.70 -7.23
N MET A 210 -11.30 -0.37 -8.51
CA MET A 210 -10.56 -1.15 -9.51
C MET A 210 -9.65 -0.26 -10.34
N ILE A 211 -8.52 -0.83 -10.74
CA ILE A 211 -7.62 -0.24 -11.72
C ILE A 211 -7.47 -1.21 -12.89
N GLU A 212 -7.55 -0.70 -14.12
CA GLU A 212 -7.39 -1.50 -15.33
C GLU A 212 -5.96 -1.38 -15.84
N VAL A 213 -5.29 -2.53 -16.01
CA VAL A 213 -3.87 -2.62 -16.36
C VAL A 213 -3.64 -3.56 -17.54
N PRO A 214 -2.65 -3.29 -18.42
CA PRO A 214 -2.35 -4.16 -19.55
C PRO A 214 -1.63 -5.44 -19.11
N ILE A 215 -2.01 -6.57 -19.71
CA ILE A 215 -1.32 -7.85 -19.57
C ILE A 215 -0.18 -7.90 -20.58
N VAL A 216 0.96 -8.43 -20.16
CA VAL A 216 2.10 -8.71 -21.03
C VAL A 216 2.54 -10.17 -20.87
N PRO A 217 3.20 -10.75 -21.87
CA PRO A 217 3.82 -12.05 -21.73
C PRO A 217 4.90 -12.03 -20.64
N ALA A 218 5.06 -13.18 -19.96
CA ALA A 218 6.21 -13.36 -19.08
C ALA A 218 7.51 -13.12 -19.85
N PRO A 219 8.46 -12.35 -19.29
CA PRO A 219 9.75 -12.16 -19.93
C PRO A 219 10.41 -13.52 -20.15
N LYS A 220 10.91 -13.76 -21.36
CA LYS A 220 11.72 -14.94 -21.63
C LYS A 220 12.98 -14.81 -20.77
N VAL A 221 13.13 -15.68 -19.80
CA VAL A 221 14.39 -15.81 -19.06
C VAL A 221 15.40 -16.33 -20.05
N VAL A 222 16.17 -15.44 -20.66
CA VAL A 222 17.40 -15.83 -21.33
C VAL A 222 18.34 -16.24 -20.20
N ALA A 223 18.45 -17.54 -19.95
CA ALA A 223 19.43 -18.07 -19.04
C ALA A 223 20.81 -17.59 -19.54
N GLN A 224 21.30 -16.50 -18.99
CA GLN A 224 22.72 -16.18 -19.16
C GLN A 224 23.47 -17.33 -18.52
N PRO A 225 24.38 -18.01 -19.26
CA PRO A 225 25.20 -19.02 -18.64
C PRO A 225 25.90 -18.34 -17.48
N VAL A 226 25.63 -18.80 -16.28
CA VAL A 226 26.35 -18.35 -15.08
C VAL A 226 27.80 -18.69 -15.36
N GLN A 227 28.60 -17.68 -15.74
CA GLN A 227 30.03 -17.85 -15.79
C GLN A 227 30.44 -18.19 -14.36
N ALA A 228 30.78 -19.45 -14.16
CA ALA A 228 31.32 -19.90 -12.89
C ALA A 228 32.57 -19.06 -12.61
N VAL A 229 32.43 -18.04 -11.79
CA VAL A 229 33.57 -17.31 -11.26
C VAL A 229 34.33 -18.33 -10.41
N PRO A 230 35.57 -18.67 -10.75
CA PRO A 230 36.32 -19.62 -9.93
C PRO A 230 36.43 -19.04 -8.54
N LEU A 231 35.78 -19.66 -7.58
CA LEU A 231 35.94 -19.34 -6.16
C LEU A 231 37.40 -19.57 -5.80
N LYS A 232 38.17 -18.47 -5.72
CA LYS A 232 39.45 -18.53 -5.05
C LYS A 232 39.19 -18.80 -3.57
N THR A 233 39.21 -20.05 -3.19
CA THR A 233 39.11 -20.49 -1.79
C THR A 233 40.35 -19.95 -1.04
N LYS A 234 40.20 -18.77 -0.45
CA LYS A 234 41.08 -18.38 0.66
C LYS A 234 40.60 -19.18 1.88
N ALA A 235 41.46 -20.06 2.35
CA ALA A 235 41.23 -20.73 3.63
C ALA A 235 41.23 -19.68 4.74
N TYR A 236 40.06 -19.47 5.36
CA TYR A 236 39.97 -18.66 6.56
C TYR A 236 40.11 -19.57 7.79
N LYS A 237 41.08 -19.29 8.67
CA LYS A 237 41.13 -19.89 9.99
C LYS A 237 40.09 -19.18 10.88
N ILE A 238 39.04 -19.88 11.25
CA ILE A 238 38.07 -19.40 12.26
C ILE A 238 38.66 -19.78 13.62
N LEU A 239 39.02 -18.79 14.43
CA LEU A 239 39.38 -18.98 15.83
C LEU A 239 38.09 -18.93 16.66
N CYS A 240 37.65 -20.07 17.19
CA CYS A 240 36.63 -20.08 18.22
C CYS A 240 37.29 -19.81 19.55
N LEU A 241 36.96 -18.69 20.19
CA LEU A 241 37.28 -18.43 21.59
C LEU A 241 36.13 -18.98 22.42
N ASP A 242 36.35 -20.12 23.07
CA ASP A 242 35.48 -20.60 24.14
C ASP A 242 35.81 -19.76 25.39
N ASN A 243 34.79 -19.11 25.94
CA ASN A 243 34.86 -18.51 27.27
C ASN A 243 34.30 -19.55 28.25
N ASP A 244 35.21 -20.18 28.99
CA ASP A 244 34.91 -20.82 30.26
C ASP A 244 34.57 -19.77 31.32
#